data_6f80472d01b531fcaef233ff4084025b
#
_entry.id   6f80472d01b531fcaef233ff4084025b
#
_cell.length_a   1.000
_cell.length_b   1.000
_cell.length_c   1.000
_cell.angle_alpha   90.00
_cell.angle_beta   90.00
_cell.angle_gamma   90.00
#
_symmetry.space_group_name_H-M   'P 1'
#
loop_
_entity.id
_entity.type
_entity.pdbx_description
1 polymer ?
#
loop_
_entity_poly.entity_id
_entity_poly.type
_entity_poly.pdbx_seq_one_letter_code
_entity_poly.pdbx_strand_id
1 'polypeptide(L)'
;MRSVVFLFFLIGSCAIAQMFSADEVLQDAEFVYQKLKDVHVNIFHTFSEIEAEEEFSKLKSRLSAQQYLGLREAFKLLSEFVALFKDGHTYLSITDQFYEYLDADGKIVPILVSFTDEGIIILADVEGKINEPCLLMSLNGIPAEELKDEILRMISYEKVSFAYVKASKLFHQYCWVIFKEPESFGVEYSTKQGVQHKIELAPVSFEEYKTRRDQLNLSNEKLWDFSTAGENTAILRIDTFGSYYEKDLKQFIKEAFERVKREGIQNLIIDLRENGGGDSRIAEYLYSFISDKPYRIYAEVHVKYSDDAIRKLXIXDPLLLFRIKVLKQETIVYRNSLKKPKKNDLLFNGNIFVLTGSQTFSAATDFAAMTKDLKIATIVGEETGGLASSYGDVLPLTLPNTGLRLGVSFKYFVRCGGFDDKRGVIPDVVIRADPHSVLQGVDQAVQAVLEIVRSDDRAKERR
;
A
#
# COMPACT_ATOMS: atom_id res chain seq x y z
N MET A 1 -44.19 -26.03 40.79
CA MET A 1 -43.79 -25.12 39.70
C MET A 1 -42.72 -24.18 40.26
N ARG A 2 -41.46 -24.45 39.94
CA ARG A 2 -40.33 -23.57 40.30
C ARG A 2 -40.00 -22.72 39.08
N SER A 3 -40.27 -21.42 39.19
CA SER A 3 -39.89 -20.47 38.15
C SER A 3 -38.37 -20.24 38.19
N VAL A 4 -37.71 -20.63 37.12
CA VAL A 4 -36.30 -20.33 36.93
C VAL A 4 -36.24 -18.93 36.28
N VAL A 5 -35.81 -17.94 37.06
CA VAL A 5 -35.54 -16.59 36.53
C VAL A 5 -34.15 -16.63 35.86
N PHE A 6 -34.13 -16.55 34.52
CA PHE A 6 -32.89 -16.33 33.78
C PHE A 6 -32.49 -14.85 33.91
N LEU A 7 -31.49 -14.61 34.72
CA LEU A 7 -30.88 -13.28 34.80
C LEU A 7 -29.94 -13.14 33.58
N PHE A 8 -30.41 -12.42 32.56
CA PHE A 8 -29.52 -11.99 31.47
C PHE A 8 -28.62 -10.90 32.04
N PHE A 9 -27.34 -11.28 32.28
CA PHE A 9 -26.33 -10.26 32.45
C PHE A 9 -26.11 -9.62 31.08
N LEU A 10 -26.61 -8.43 30.88
CA LEU A 10 -26.15 -7.50 29.87
C LEU A 10 -24.69 -7.16 30.27
N ILE A 11 -23.76 -7.91 29.72
CA ILE A 11 -22.37 -7.47 29.71
C ILE A 11 -22.33 -6.35 28.66
N GLY A 12 -22.64 -5.14 29.11
CA GLY A 12 -22.26 -3.97 28.35
C GLY A 12 -20.75 -4.06 28.19
N SER A 13 -20.31 -4.25 26.97
CA SER A 13 -18.87 -4.18 26.65
C SER A 13 -18.45 -2.73 26.86
N CYS A 14 -18.14 -2.38 28.10
CA CYS A 14 -17.19 -1.33 28.35
C CYS A 14 -15.89 -1.87 27.72
N ALA A 15 -15.51 -1.34 26.58
CA ALA A 15 -14.17 -1.55 26.06
C ALA A 15 -13.23 -0.92 27.08
N ILE A 16 -12.92 -1.66 28.13
CA ILE A 16 -11.85 -1.29 29.07
C ILE A 16 -10.63 -1.15 28.17
N ALA A 17 -10.12 0.05 28.07
CA ALA A 17 -8.90 0.30 27.28
C ALA A 17 -7.87 -0.71 27.74
N GLN A 18 -7.55 -1.67 26.87
CA GLN A 18 -6.63 -2.76 27.21
C GLN A 18 -5.27 -2.14 27.54
N MET A 19 -4.85 -2.34 28.79
CA MET A 19 -3.58 -1.81 29.32
C MET A 19 -2.61 -2.96 29.46
N PHE A 20 -1.39 -2.72 29.05
CA PHE A 20 -0.27 -3.66 29.11
C PHE A 20 0.78 -3.12 30.06
N SER A 21 1.38 -3.97 30.86
CA SER A 21 2.55 -3.57 31.64
C SER A 21 3.72 -3.24 30.70
N ALA A 22 4.64 -2.41 31.14
CA ALA A 22 5.86 -2.11 30.38
C ALA A 22 6.61 -3.40 30.02
N ASP A 23 6.65 -4.37 30.92
CA ASP A 23 7.31 -5.65 30.68
C ASP A 23 6.66 -6.46 29.53
N GLU A 24 5.33 -6.45 29.43
CA GLU A 24 4.62 -7.14 28.33
C GLU A 24 4.96 -6.46 26.99
N VAL A 25 4.96 -5.12 26.93
CA VAL A 25 5.29 -4.42 25.68
C VAL A 25 6.78 -4.58 25.36
N LEU A 26 7.65 -4.66 26.37
CA LEU A 26 9.07 -4.94 26.18
C LEU A 26 9.29 -6.33 25.58
N GLN A 27 8.57 -7.35 26.05
CA GLN A 27 8.61 -8.69 25.45
C GLN A 27 8.16 -8.66 23.99
N ASP A 28 7.13 -7.88 23.66
CA ASP A 28 6.69 -7.68 22.28
C ASP A 28 7.78 -7.00 21.45
N ALA A 29 8.46 -5.98 21.99
CA ALA A 29 9.57 -5.30 21.32
C ALA A 29 10.74 -6.26 21.03
N GLU A 30 11.10 -7.11 22.01
CA GLU A 30 12.13 -8.13 21.84
C GLU A 30 11.73 -9.16 20.77
N PHE A 31 10.47 -9.59 20.78
CA PHE A 31 9.91 -10.48 19.75
C PHE A 31 10.03 -9.83 18.37
N VAL A 32 9.60 -8.57 18.23
CA VAL A 32 9.69 -7.81 16.97
C VAL A 32 11.13 -7.79 16.46
N TYR A 33 12.08 -7.33 17.29
CA TYR A 33 13.47 -7.18 16.86
C TYR A 33 14.10 -8.53 16.49
N GLN A 34 13.83 -9.57 17.27
CA GLN A 34 14.31 -10.91 16.96
C GLN A 34 13.72 -11.41 15.62
N LYS A 35 12.41 -11.24 15.40
CA LYS A 35 11.76 -11.68 14.15
C LYS A 35 12.26 -10.89 12.93
N LEU A 36 12.53 -9.60 13.08
CA LEU A 36 13.16 -8.81 12.01
C LEU A 36 14.51 -9.41 11.62
N LYS A 37 15.36 -9.75 12.60
CA LYS A 37 16.67 -10.38 12.34
C LYS A 37 16.54 -11.79 11.75
N ASP A 38 15.63 -12.61 12.26
CA ASP A 38 15.50 -14.02 11.86
C ASP A 38 14.89 -14.17 10.47
N VAL A 39 13.89 -13.35 10.15
CA VAL A 39 13.03 -13.57 8.98
C VAL A 39 13.48 -12.72 7.78
N HIS A 40 13.81 -11.44 7.98
CA HIS A 40 14.10 -10.53 6.87
C HIS A 40 15.38 -10.94 6.14
N VAL A 41 15.35 -10.93 4.81
CA VAL A 41 16.50 -11.32 3.97
C VAL A 41 17.76 -10.49 4.27
N ASN A 42 17.59 -9.20 4.51
CA ASN A 42 18.70 -8.29 4.82
C ASN A 42 18.15 -7.07 5.57
N ILE A 43 17.84 -7.22 6.85
CA ILE A 43 17.17 -6.16 7.63
C ILE A 43 18.08 -4.92 7.80
N PHE A 44 19.38 -5.10 7.74
CA PHE A 44 20.36 -4.02 7.93
C PHE A 44 20.78 -3.38 6.58
N HIS A 45 19.85 -3.25 5.63
CA HIS A 45 20.14 -2.72 4.30
C HIS A 45 20.23 -1.18 4.25
N THR A 46 19.70 -0.48 5.25
CA THR A 46 19.71 0.99 5.31
C THR A 46 20.60 1.54 6.43
N PHE A 47 20.90 0.75 7.43
CA PHE A 47 21.77 1.12 8.56
C PHE A 47 22.33 -0.14 9.20
N SER A 48 23.42 0.00 9.94
CA SER A 48 24.14 -1.14 10.50
C SER A 48 23.41 -1.79 11.69
N GLU A 49 23.80 -3.01 12.01
CA GLU A 49 23.29 -3.72 13.19
C GLU A 49 23.60 -2.93 14.49
N ILE A 50 24.75 -2.25 14.55
CA ILE A 50 25.12 -1.42 15.72
C ILE A 50 24.12 -0.28 15.90
N GLU A 51 23.81 0.43 14.83
CA GLU A 51 22.80 1.51 14.85
C GLU A 51 21.41 0.96 15.23
N ALA A 52 21.05 -0.22 14.74
CA ALA A 52 19.78 -0.86 15.09
C ALA A 52 19.72 -1.20 16.59
N GLU A 53 20.83 -1.70 17.19
CA GLU A 53 20.90 -1.99 18.61
C GLU A 53 20.79 -0.71 19.45
N GLU A 54 21.38 0.40 19.00
CA GLU A 54 21.24 1.70 19.65
C GLU A 54 19.78 2.18 19.66
N GLU A 55 19.11 2.08 18.52
CA GLU A 55 17.68 2.46 18.41
C GLU A 55 16.80 1.53 19.26
N PHE A 56 17.10 0.23 19.27
CA PHE A 56 16.40 -0.73 20.13
C PHE A 56 16.60 -0.40 21.62
N SER A 57 17.81 0.00 22.01
CA SER A 57 18.11 0.43 23.40
C SER A 57 17.31 1.67 23.78
N LYS A 58 17.16 2.64 22.85
CA LYS A 58 16.31 3.82 23.05
C LYS A 58 14.84 3.41 23.25
N LEU A 59 14.35 2.49 22.40
CA LEU A 59 12.98 1.95 22.53
C LEU A 59 12.78 1.31 23.91
N LYS A 60 13.70 0.44 24.34
CA LYS A 60 13.62 -0.21 25.65
C LYS A 60 13.57 0.83 26.78
N SER A 61 14.40 1.87 26.70
CA SER A 61 14.41 2.93 27.70
C SER A 61 13.07 3.68 27.76
N ARG A 62 12.47 3.98 26.59
CA ARG A 62 11.16 4.65 26.50
C ARG A 62 10.04 3.77 27.11
N LEU A 63 10.09 2.46 26.86
CA LEU A 63 9.11 1.49 27.40
C LEU A 63 9.27 1.37 28.92
N SER A 64 10.49 1.17 29.40
CA SER A 64 10.79 0.99 30.84
C SER A 64 10.50 2.26 31.68
N ALA A 65 10.38 3.42 31.07
CA ALA A 65 9.99 4.66 31.76
C ALA A 65 8.48 4.70 32.08
N GLN A 66 7.69 3.78 31.53
CA GLN A 66 6.25 3.68 31.77
C GLN A 66 5.97 2.55 32.77
N GLN A 67 4.84 2.60 33.46
CA GLN A 67 4.36 1.48 34.25
C GLN A 67 3.37 0.62 33.44
N TYR A 68 2.49 1.29 32.71
CA TYR A 68 1.50 0.69 31.83
C TYR A 68 1.37 1.50 30.55
N LEU A 69 1.06 0.84 29.45
CA LEU A 69 0.79 1.46 28.14
C LEU A 69 -0.55 0.97 27.59
N GLY A 70 -1.29 1.87 27.01
CA GLY A 70 -2.45 1.50 26.20
C GLY A 70 -2.02 0.93 24.86
N LEU A 71 -2.90 0.18 24.21
CA LEU A 71 -2.62 -0.46 22.92
C LEU A 71 -2.11 0.54 21.87
N ARG A 72 -2.73 1.72 21.78
CA ARG A 72 -2.34 2.76 20.80
C ARG A 72 -0.94 3.31 21.06
N GLU A 73 -0.58 3.46 22.31
CA GLU A 73 0.76 3.92 22.73
C GLU A 73 1.82 2.85 22.43
N ALA A 74 1.52 1.58 22.73
CA ALA A 74 2.39 0.46 22.39
C ALA A 74 2.59 0.37 20.87
N PHE A 75 1.50 0.44 20.09
CA PHE A 75 1.57 0.45 18.63
C PHE A 75 2.47 1.57 18.11
N LYS A 76 2.26 2.81 18.60
CA LYS A 76 3.06 3.97 18.17
C LYS A 76 4.54 3.72 18.36
N LEU A 77 4.95 3.32 19.58
CA LEU A 77 6.37 3.10 19.88
C LEU A 77 6.99 1.97 19.06
N LEU A 78 6.27 0.85 18.95
CA LEU A 78 6.75 -0.33 18.21
C LEU A 78 6.77 -0.07 16.69
N SER A 79 5.75 0.61 16.15
CA SER A 79 5.69 0.90 14.71
C SER A 79 6.78 1.90 14.28
N GLU A 80 7.07 2.92 15.12
CA GLU A 80 8.18 3.82 14.88
C GLU A 80 9.50 3.05 14.74
N PHE A 81 9.75 2.05 15.61
CA PHE A 81 10.95 1.22 15.53
C PHE A 81 10.98 0.37 14.25
N VAL A 82 9.86 -0.30 13.91
CA VAL A 82 9.79 -1.13 12.69
C VAL A 82 10.01 -0.27 11.43
N ALA A 83 9.46 0.94 11.39
CA ALA A 83 9.56 1.84 10.24
C ALA A 83 11.00 2.32 9.97
N LEU A 84 11.90 2.28 10.96
CA LEU A 84 13.31 2.63 10.76
C LEU A 84 14.00 1.76 9.70
N PHE A 85 13.53 0.53 9.51
CA PHE A 85 14.15 -0.44 8.59
C PHE A 85 13.82 -0.20 7.12
N LYS A 86 12.95 0.77 6.81
CA LYS A 86 12.71 1.27 5.44
C LYS A 86 12.39 0.17 4.42
N ASP A 87 11.49 -0.74 4.78
CA ASP A 87 10.92 -1.74 3.86
C ASP A 87 9.39 -1.66 3.94
N GLY A 88 8.73 -1.28 2.85
CA GLY A 88 7.27 -1.10 2.80
C GLY A 88 6.47 -2.39 3.00
N HIS A 89 7.13 -3.55 2.86
CA HIS A 89 6.53 -4.87 3.13
C HIS A 89 6.84 -5.37 4.55
N THR A 90 7.69 -4.66 5.33
CA THR A 90 7.97 -4.98 6.74
C THR A 90 7.34 -3.90 7.60
N TYR A 91 6.27 -4.23 8.32
CA TYR A 91 5.41 -3.26 8.99
C TYR A 91 4.74 -3.83 10.24
N LEU A 92 4.38 -2.94 11.14
CA LEU A 92 3.46 -3.26 12.25
C LEU A 92 2.08 -2.68 11.91
N SER A 93 1.01 -3.40 12.25
CA SER A 93 -0.36 -2.99 11.95
C SER A 93 -1.24 -3.06 13.19
N ILE A 94 -2.09 -2.06 13.35
CA ILE A 94 -3.17 -1.96 14.36
C ILE A 94 -4.55 -2.02 13.67
N THR A 95 -4.59 -2.40 12.41
CA THR A 95 -5.80 -2.31 11.57
C THR A 95 -6.93 -3.21 12.10
N ASP A 96 -6.61 -4.43 12.57
CA ASP A 96 -7.63 -5.33 13.12
C ASP A 96 -8.33 -4.68 14.34
N GLN A 97 -7.55 -4.13 15.26
CA GLN A 97 -8.07 -3.47 16.46
C GLN A 97 -8.79 -2.16 16.15
N PHE A 98 -8.36 -1.46 15.10
CA PHE A 98 -9.07 -0.28 14.62
C PHE A 98 -10.46 -0.65 14.06
N TYR A 99 -10.55 -1.76 13.30
CA TYR A 99 -11.85 -2.23 12.81
C TYR A 99 -12.76 -2.69 13.97
N GLU A 100 -12.21 -3.34 15.00
CA GLU A 100 -12.97 -3.67 16.22
C GLU A 100 -13.54 -2.42 16.88
N TYR A 101 -12.74 -1.34 16.92
CA TYR A 101 -13.20 -0.04 17.43
C TYR A 101 -14.36 0.51 16.58
N LEU A 102 -14.25 0.45 15.25
CA LEU A 102 -15.31 0.93 14.34
C LEU A 102 -16.59 0.09 14.48
N ASP A 103 -16.47 -1.24 14.63
CA ASP A 103 -17.60 -2.17 14.81
C ASP A 103 -18.33 -1.91 16.15
N ALA A 104 -17.65 -1.29 17.12
CA ALA A 104 -18.21 -0.87 18.41
C ALA A 104 -18.74 0.58 18.37
N ASP A 105 -19.16 1.08 17.21
CA ASP A 105 -19.65 2.44 16.97
C ASP A 105 -18.58 3.54 17.18
N GLY A 106 -17.32 3.18 17.05
CA GLY A 106 -16.21 4.13 17.13
C GLY A 106 -16.31 5.25 16.09
N LYS A 107 -15.93 6.45 16.49
CA LYS A 107 -16.02 7.65 15.64
C LYS A 107 -14.64 8.09 15.18
N ILE A 108 -14.58 8.68 13.98
CA ILE A 108 -13.33 9.07 13.34
C ILE A 108 -13.30 10.56 13.00
N VAL A 109 -12.09 11.05 12.67
CA VAL A 109 -11.87 12.42 12.21
C VAL A 109 -12.68 12.68 10.93
N PRO A 110 -13.45 13.79 10.86
CA PRO A 110 -14.41 14.01 9.78
C PRO A 110 -13.84 14.72 8.54
N ILE A 111 -12.54 14.56 8.24
CA ILE A 111 -11.91 15.19 7.06
C ILE A 111 -11.23 14.15 6.17
N LEU A 112 -11.38 14.38 4.85
CA LEU A 112 -10.68 13.60 3.82
C LEU A 112 -9.43 14.39 3.43
N VAL A 113 -8.27 13.71 3.41
CA VAL A 113 -6.99 14.41 3.22
C VAL A 113 -6.13 13.75 2.15
N SER A 114 -5.17 14.54 1.62
CA SER A 114 -4.07 14.06 0.79
C SER A 114 -2.76 14.57 1.38
N PHE A 115 -1.83 13.67 1.65
CA PHE A 115 -0.46 14.03 2.06
C PHE A 115 0.36 14.34 0.81
N THR A 116 1.09 15.44 0.85
CA THR A 116 1.91 15.93 -0.27
C THR A 116 3.25 16.47 0.26
N ASP A 117 4.15 16.82 -0.64
CA ASP A 117 5.39 17.51 -0.25
C ASP A 117 5.10 18.86 0.43
N GLU A 118 4.02 19.53 0.00
CA GLU A 118 3.61 20.84 0.53
C GLU A 118 2.97 20.78 1.92
N GLY A 119 2.48 19.59 2.33
CA GLY A 119 1.80 19.42 3.61
C GLY A 119 0.62 18.46 3.51
N ILE A 120 -0.33 18.61 4.43
CA ILE A 120 -1.58 17.85 4.44
C ILE A 120 -2.66 18.73 3.81
N ILE A 121 -3.17 18.31 2.65
CA ILE A 121 -4.25 19.02 1.96
C ILE A 121 -5.58 18.40 2.41
N ILE A 122 -6.49 19.20 2.96
CA ILE A 122 -7.87 18.77 3.21
C ILE A 122 -8.58 18.82 1.86
N LEU A 123 -9.11 17.69 1.41
CA LEU A 123 -9.88 17.59 0.16
C LEU A 123 -11.34 17.98 0.40
N ALA A 124 -11.87 17.65 1.57
CA ALA A 124 -13.24 17.95 2.00
C ALA A 124 -13.43 17.55 3.46
N ASP A 125 -14.51 18.03 4.05
CA ASP A 125 -15.00 17.51 5.31
C ASP A 125 -16.36 16.79 5.11
N VAL A 126 -16.74 15.99 6.08
CA VAL A 126 -17.98 15.19 5.98
C VAL A 126 -19.24 16.07 6.01
N GLU A 127 -19.21 17.16 6.78
CA GLU A 127 -20.35 18.07 6.93
C GLU A 127 -20.50 19.04 5.74
N GLY A 128 -19.49 19.20 4.89
CA GLY A 128 -19.51 20.10 3.74
C GLY A 128 -19.25 21.57 4.11
N LYS A 129 -18.56 21.84 5.21
CA LYS A 129 -18.14 23.18 5.62
C LYS A 129 -16.90 23.67 4.86
N ILE A 130 -16.05 22.73 4.41
CA ILE A 130 -14.85 23.01 3.60
C ILE A 130 -15.21 22.63 2.17
N ASN A 131 -15.33 23.64 1.29
CA ASN A 131 -15.89 23.48 -0.05
C ASN A 131 -14.83 23.45 -1.17
N GLU A 132 -13.55 23.62 -0.83
CA GLU A 132 -12.45 23.54 -1.79
C GLU A 132 -11.19 22.99 -1.09
N PRO A 133 -10.28 22.35 -1.84
CA PRO A 133 -9.03 21.88 -1.24
C PRO A 133 -8.26 23.03 -0.58
N CYS A 134 -7.80 22.79 0.64
CA CYS A 134 -7.11 23.78 1.46
C CYS A 134 -6.01 23.11 2.29
N LEU A 135 -5.04 23.89 2.72
CA LEU A 135 -3.89 23.40 3.49
C LEU A 135 -4.26 23.31 4.97
N LEU A 136 -4.14 22.13 5.55
CA LEU A 136 -4.27 21.94 7.00
C LEU A 136 -3.13 22.70 7.70
N MET A 137 -3.45 23.49 8.71
CA MET A 137 -2.48 24.24 9.52
C MET A 137 -2.29 23.59 10.89
N SER A 138 -3.39 23.15 11.50
CA SER A 138 -3.34 22.37 12.75
C SER A 138 -4.58 21.50 12.91
N LEU A 139 -4.44 20.41 13.66
CA LEU A 139 -5.55 19.54 14.06
C LEU A 139 -5.48 19.34 15.58
N ASN A 140 -6.53 19.73 16.29
CA ASN A 140 -6.57 19.71 17.77
C ASN A 140 -5.33 20.35 18.41
N GLY A 141 -4.85 21.44 17.79
CA GLY A 141 -3.71 22.21 18.31
C GLY A 141 -2.33 21.64 17.94
N ILE A 142 -2.27 20.44 17.32
CA ILE A 142 -1.00 19.91 16.79
C ILE A 142 -0.76 20.56 15.41
N PRO A 143 0.36 21.27 15.21
CA PRO A 143 0.69 21.79 13.87
C PRO A 143 0.73 20.69 12.82
N ALA A 144 0.25 20.99 11.60
CA ALA A 144 0.10 19.97 10.54
C ALA A 144 1.45 19.35 10.15
N GLU A 145 2.54 20.10 10.18
CA GLU A 145 3.89 19.58 9.92
C GLU A 145 4.29 18.53 10.96
N GLU A 146 4.07 18.84 12.24
CA GLU A 146 4.35 17.93 13.35
C GLU A 146 3.49 16.66 13.25
N LEU A 147 2.19 16.83 12.95
CA LEU A 147 1.25 15.71 12.74
C LEU A 147 1.68 14.84 11.56
N LYS A 148 2.09 15.47 10.46
CA LYS A 148 2.59 14.77 9.26
C LYS A 148 3.82 13.91 9.63
N ASP A 149 4.79 14.51 10.31
CA ASP A 149 6.00 13.80 10.74
C ASP A 149 5.68 12.65 11.69
N GLU A 150 4.77 12.88 12.65
CA GLU A 150 4.36 11.86 13.62
C GLU A 150 3.72 10.65 12.91
N ILE A 151 2.84 10.90 11.95
CA ILE A 151 2.20 9.83 11.16
C ILE A 151 3.24 9.09 10.32
N LEU A 152 4.12 9.82 9.63
CA LEU A 152 5.12 9.20 8.74
C LEU A 152 6.13 8.34 9.50
N ARG A 153 6.44 8.68 10.76
CA ARG A 153 7.31 7.83 11.59
C ARG A 153 6.71 6.45 11.89
N MET A 154 5.38 6.31 11.86
CA MET A 154 4.71 5.03 12.09
C MET A 154 4.57 4.17 10.83
N ILE A 155 4.92 4.70 9.66
CA ILE A 155 4.72 4.04 8.37
C ILE A 155 6.05 3.51 7.83
N SER A 156 6.09 2.21 7.53
CA SER A 156 7.23 1.61 6.82
C SER A 156 7.13 1.90 5.32
N TYR A 157 8.21 2.39 4.73
CA TYR A 157 8.27 2.73 3.31
C TYR A 157 9.71 2.81 2.81
N GLU A 158 9.91 2.57 1.52
CA GLU A 158 11.18 2.87 0.83
C GLU A 158 11.14 4.26 0.17
N LYS A 159 9.93 4.71 -0.22
CA LYS A 159 9.72 6.00 -0.91
C LYS A 159 8.67 6.81 -0.18
N VAL A 160 8.97 8.09 0.07
CA VAL A 160 8.07 8.97 0.82
C VAL A 160 6.72 9.15 0.10
N SER A 161 6.71 9.11 -1.24
CA SER A 161 5.46 9.20 -2.01
C SER A 161 4.49 8.06 -1.67
N PHE A 162 5.00 6.83 -1.46
CA PHE A 162 4.19 5.70 -1.00
C PHE A 162 3.69 5.93 0.44
N ALA A 163 4.54 6.48 1.31
CA ALA A 163 4.12 6.81 2.68
C ALA A 163 2.99 7.85 2.68
N TYR A 164 3.04 8.84 1.78
CA TYR A 164 1.97 9.83 1.62
C TYR A 164 0.63 9.17 1.26
N VAL A 165 0.66 8.22 0.32
CA VAL A 165 -0.57 7.48 -0.06
C VAL A 165 -1.11 6.69 1.14
N LYS A 166 -0.24 5.97 1.87
CA LYS A 166 -0.66 5.22 3.07
C LYS A 166 -1.21 6.15 4.15
N ALA A 167 -0.52 7.26 4.40
CA ALA A 167 -0.95 8.26 5.39
C ALA A 167 -2.32 8.84 5.03
N SER A 168 -2.54 9.17 3.74
CA SER A 168 -3.83 9.68 3.26
C SER A 168 -4.96 8.68 3.47
N LYS A 169 -4.74 7.43 3.05
CA LYS A 169 -5.77 6.38 3.11
C LYS A 169 -6.09 5.94 4.54
N LEU A 170 -5.09 5.96 5.43
CA LEU A 170 -5.23 5.52 6.82
C LEU A 170 -5.23 6.70 7.81
N PHE A 171 -5.48 7.91 7.34
CA PHE A 171 -5.44 9.12 8.17
C PHE A 171 -6.32 8.99 9.42
N HIS A 172 -7.54 8.52 9.23
CA HIS A 172 -8.50 8.31 10.32
C HIS A 172 -7.98 7.29 11.37
N GLN A 173 -7.27 6.24 10.93
CA GLN A 173 -6.65 5.26 11.83
C GLN A 173 -5.50 5.88 12.63
N TYR A 174 -4.62 6.66 11.97
CA TYR A 174 -3.53 7.35 12.67
C TYR A 174 -4.04 8.43 13.61
N CYS A 175 -5.10 9.15 13.21
CA CYS A 175 -5.75 10.11 14.11
C CYS A 175 -6.32 9.42 15.36
N TRP A 176 -6.93 8.24 15.21
CA TRP A 176 -7.41 7.44 16.35
C TRP A 176 -6.25 7.03 17.27
N VAL A 177 -5.09 6.71 16.71
CA VAL A 177 -3.90 6.38 17.52
C VAL A 177 -3.43 7.62 18.31
N ILE A 178 -3.37 8.79 17.65
CA ILE A 178 -2.77 10.01 18.21
C ILE A 178 -3.74 10.73 19.17
N PHE A 179 -4.96 10.99 18.72
CA PHE A 179 -5.94 11.83 19.44
C PHE A 179 -6.86 11.05 20.37
N LYS A 180 -6.82 9.72 20.29
CA LYS A 180 -7.75 8.85 21.01
C LYS A 180 -9.18 9.15 20.53
N GLU A 181 -10.07 9.59 21.41
CA GLU A 181 -11.50 9.78 21.10
C GLU A 181 -11.96 11.17 21.59
N PRO A 182 -11.56 12.24 20.87
CA PRO A 182 -11.95 13.60 21.28
C PRO A 182 -13.44 13.85 21.02
N GLU A 183 -14.04 14.73 21.80
CA GLU A 183 -15.45 15.14 21.65
C GLU A 183 -15.66 15.96 20.36
N SER A 184 -14.63 16.67 19.90
CA SER A 184 -14.62 17.42 18.63
C SER A 184 -13.22 17.50 18.07
N PHE A 185 -13.14 17.84 16.79
CA PHE A 185 -11.87 18.11 16.09
C PHE A 185 -11.79 19.60 15.75
N GLY A 186 -10.88 20.31 16.40
CA GLY A 186 -10.53 21.69 16.05
C GLY A 186 -9.61 21.68 14.83
N VAL A 187 -10.10 22.21 13.70
CA VAL A 187 -9.39 22.21 12.41
C VAL A 187 -9.03 23.65 12.05
N GLU A 188 -7.73 23.95 11.95
CA GLU A 188 -7.24 25.21 11.41
C GLU A 188 -6.69 24.95 10.02
N TYR A 189 -7.08 25.77 9.03
CA TYR A 189 -6.66 25.59 7.65
C TYR A 189 -6.51 26.93 6.91
N SER A 190 -5.73 26.90 5.83
CA SER A 190 -5.51 28.05 4.96
C SER A 190 -6.03 27.74 3.56
N THR A 191 -6.85 28.64 3.00
CA THR A 191 -7.31 28.51 1.61
C THR A 191 -6.17 28.80 0.64
N LYS A 192 -6.39 28.52 -0.64
CA LYS A 192 -5.43 28.81 -1.71
C LYS A 192 -5.07 30.31 -1.81
N GLN A 193 -5.97 31.19 -1.35
CA GLN A 193 -5.75 32.64 -1.31
C GLN A 193 -4.99 33.09 -0.03
N GLY A 194 -4.64 32.15 0.84
CA GLY A 194 -3.92 32.46 2.10
C GLY A 194 -4.83 32.89 3.26
N VAL A 195 -6.15 32.78 3.11
CA VAL A 195 -7.09 33.13 4.20
C VAL A 195 -7.14 31.98 5.19
N GLN A 196 -6.91 32.30 6.46
CA GLN A 196 -6.91 31.32 7.55
C GLN A 196 -8.31 31.20 8.16
N HIS A 197 -8.69 29.96 8.46
CA HIS A 197 -9.97 29.62 9.07
C HIS A 197 -9.75 28.68 10.25
N LYS A 198 -10.66 28.73 11.21
CA LYS A 198 -10.71 27.78 12.32
C LYS A 198 -12.17 27.33 12.49
N ILE A 199 -12.37 26.00 12.51
CA ILE A 199 -13.68 25.40 12.68
C ILE A 199 -13.61 24.23 13.65
N GLU A 200 -14.76 23.91 14.22
CA GLU A 200 -14.95 22.70 15.04
C GLU A 200 -15.84 21.73 14.26
N LEU A 201 -15.41 20.47 14.20
CA LEU A 201 -16.11 19.40 13.51
C LEU A 201 -16.40 18.26 14.51
N ALA A 202 -17.63 17.73 14.48
CA ALA A 202 -17.97 16.57 15.31
C ALA A 202 -17.35 15.29 14.71
N PRO A 203 -16.88 14.35 15.55
CA PRO A 203 -16.47 13.03 15.05
C PRO A 203 -17.64 12.31 14.37
N VAL A 204 -17.35 11.56 13.29
CA VAL A 204 -18.37 10.90 12.47
C VAL A 204 -18.17 9.39 12.46
N SER A 205 -19.21 8.66 12.07
CA SER A 205 -19.10 7.22 11.83
C SER A 205 -18.30 6.96 10.55
N PHE A 206 -17.73 5.77 10.46
CA PHE A 206 -17.00 5.36 9.24
C PHE A 206 -17.95 5.31 8.04
N GLU A 207 -19.23 5.02 8.24
CA GLU A 207 -20.23 4.99 7.15
C GLU A 207 -20.52 6.39 6.60
N GLU A 208 -20.65 7.40 7.46
CA GLU A 208 -20.80 8.81 7.03
C GLU A 208 -19.58 9.26 6.24
N TYR A 209 -18.39 8.91 6.72
CA TYR A 209 -17.11 9.20 6.05
C TYR A 209 -17.07 8.55 4.65
N LYS A 210 -17.41 7.26 4.53
CA LYS A 210 -17.44 6.55 3.24
C LYS A 210 -18.45 7.20 2.29
N THR A 211 -19.64 7.49 2.77
CA THR A 211 -20.70 8.14 1.98
C THR A 211 -20.20 9.45 1.38
N ARG A 212 -19.54 10.27 2.19
CA ARG A 212 -18.99 11.56 1.70
C ARG A 212 -17.88 11.35 0.65
N ARG A 213 -16.99 10.40 0.91
CA ARG A 213 -15.91 10.07 -0.03
C ARG A 213 -16.48 9.62 -1.40
N ASP A 214 -17.53 8.80 -1.37
CA ASP A 214 -18.18 8.28 -2.58
C ASP A 214 -18.89 9.41 -3.35
N GLN A 215 -19.59 10.32 -2.65
CA GLN A 215 -20.21 11.51 -3.25
C GLN A 215 -19.22 12.40 -4.00
N LEU A 216 -17.97 12.42 -3.53
CA LEU A 216 -16.90 13.24 -4.14
C LEU A 216 -16.13 12.48 -5.22
N ASN A 217 -16.55 11.26 -5.55
CA ASN A 217 -15.85 10.37 -6.50
C ASN A 217 -14.38 10.13 -6.10
N LEU A 218 -14.09 10.13 -4.79
CA LEU A 218 -12.76 9.87 -4.25
C LEU A 218 -12.55 8.39 -3.92
N SER A 219 -13.48 7.54 -4.34
CA SER A 219 -13.37 6.09 -4.21
C SER A 219 -13.75 5.42 -5.53
N ASN A 220 -13.13 4.30 -5.80
CA ASN A 220 -13.55 3.42 -6.88
C ASN A 220 -14.53 2.38 -6.30
N GLU A 221 -15.76 2.35 -6.77
CA GLU A 221 -16.75 1.34 -6.36
C GLU A 221 -16.30 -0.09 -6.70
N LYS A 222 -15.53 -0.21 -7.78
CA LYS A 222 -15.06 -1.50 -8.30
C LYS A 222 -13.54 -1.55 -8.28
N LEU A 223 -13.00 -2.71 -7.95
CA LEU A 223 -11.55 -2.96 -7.94
C LEU A 223 -10.96 -3.10 -9.35
N TRP A 224 -11.82 -3.21 -10.38
CA TRP A 224 -11.41 -3.24 -11.78
C TRP A 224 -12.54 -2.74 -12.66
N ASP A 225 -12.17 -2.16 -13.80
CA ASP A 225 -13.14 -1.61 -14.74
C ASP A 225 -12.57 -1.63 -16.17
N PHE A 226 -13.46 -1.66 -17.15
CA PHE A 226 -13.11 -1.53 -18.56
C PHE A 226 -13.96 -0.42 -19.18
N SER A 227 -13.30 0.60 -19.68
CA SER A 227 -13.96 1.73 -20.34
C SER A 227 -13.22 2.06 -21.65
N THR A 228 -13.75 3.00 -22.41
CA THR A 228 -13.11 3.48 -23.65
C THR A 228 -12.88 5.00 -23.57
N ALA A 229 -11.81 5.46 -24.22
CA ALA A 229 -11.44 6.87 -24.30
C ALA A 229 -11.18 7.23 -25.77
N GLY A 230 -12.19 7.83 -26.40
CA GLY A 230 -12.16 8.07 -27.84
C GLY A 230 -12.52 6.80 -28.63
N GLU A 231 -12.22 6.80 -29.93
CA GLU A 231 -12.71 5.77 -30.85
C GLU A 231 -11.91 4.46 -30.78
N ASN A 232 -10.61 4.52 -30.58
CA ASN A 232 -9.71 3.38 -30.74
C ASN A 232 -8.87 3.08 -29.49
N THR A 233 -9.23 3.67 -28.33
CA THR A 233 -8.46 3.51 -27.09
C THR A 233 -9.35 2.92 -26.00
N ALA A 234 -8.88 1.86 -25.35
CA ALA A 234 -9.52 1.27 -24.18
C ALA A 234 -8.68 1.52 -22.94
N ILE A 235 -9.36 1.60 -21.80
CA ILE A 235 -8.75 1.69 -20.46
C ILE A 235 -9.14 0.43 -19.70
N LEU A 236 -8.15 -0.33 -19.29
CA LEU A 236 -8.28 -1.48 -18.41
C LEU A 236 -7.70 -1.09 -17.06
N ARG A 237 -8.58 -0.71 -16.11
CA ARG A 237 -8.17 -0.34 -14.75
C ARG A 237 -8.21 -1.59 -13.88
N ILE A 238 -7.14 -1.81 -13.11
CA ILE A 238 -7.01 -2.93 -12.16
C ILE A 238 -6.37 -2.37 -10.89
N ASP A 239 -7.13 -2.28 -9.80
CA ASP A 239 -6.68 -1.68 -8.53
C ASP A 239 -6.08 -2.73 -7.57
N THR A 240 -6.09 -4.01 -7.93
CA THR A 240 -5.51 -5.07 -7.08
C THR A 240 -5.12 -6.30 -7.91
N PHE A 241 -4.04 -6.95 -7.49
CA PHE A 241 -3.70 -8.31 -7.90
C PHE A 241 -3.91 -9.31 -6.74
N GLY A 242 -4.80 -9.00 -5.81
CA GLY A 242 -5.08 -9.83 -4.64
C GLY A 242 -5.53 -11.25 -5.02
N SER A 243 -4.89 -12.26 -4.43
CA SER A 243 -5.17 -13.68 -4.72
C SER A 243 -6.61 -14.09 -4.38
N TYR A 244 -7.24 -13.42 -3.43
CA TYR A 244 -8.64 -13.63 -3.09
C TYR A 244 -9.55 -13.44 -4.32
N TYR A 245 -9.18 -12.53 -5.21
CA TYR A 245 -9.95 -12.18 -6.41
C TYR A 245 -9.44 -12.88 -7.68
N GLU A 246 -8.48 -13.79 -7.58
CA GLU A 246 -7.78 -14.37 -8.75
C GLU A 246 -8.73 -14.87 -9.83
N LYS A 247 -9.74 -15.65 -9.45
CA LYS A 247 -10.69 -16.25 -10.40
C LYS A 247 -11.49 -15.17 -11.16
N ASP A 248 -12.08 -14.25 -10.40
CA ASP A 248 -12.97 -13.21 -10.97
C ASP A 248 -12.18 -12.21 -11.80
N LEU A 249 -10.99 -11.84 -11.33
CA LEU A 249 -10.11 -10.91 -12.03
C LEU A 249 -9.58 -11.54 -13.34
N LYS A 250 -9.19 -12.83 -13.34
CA LYS A 250 -8.77 -13.51 -14.57
C LYS A 250 -9.92 -13.62 -15.58
N GLN A 251 -11.14 -13.86 -15.11
CA GLN A 251 -12.32 -13.87 -15.99
C GLN A 251 -12.55 -12.48 -16.58
N PHE A 252 -12.51 -11.43 -15.75
CA PHE A 252 -12.65 -10.05 -16.18
C PHE A 252 -11.59 -9.67 -17.24
N ILE A 253 -10.31 -9.99 -16.98
CA ILE A 253 -9.22 -9.72 -17.94
C ILE A 253 -9.54 -10.37 -19.28
N LYS A 254 -9.94 -11.64 -19.28
CA LYS A 254 -10.28 -12.36 -20.50
C LYS A 254 -11.43 -11.65 -21.26
N GLU A 255 -12.51 -11.31 -20.55
CA GLU A 255 -13.68 -10.61 -21.14
C GLU A 255 -13.26 -9.23 -21.70
N ALA A 256 -12.41 -8.51 -21.00
CA ALA A 256 -11.88 -7.23 -21.48
C ALA A 256 -11.12 -7.41 -22.82
N PHE A 257 -10.26 -8.43 -22.93
CA PHE A 257 -9.53 -8.66 -24.18
C PHE A 257 -10.41 -9.23 -25.30
N GLU A 258 -11.46 -9.98 -24.99
CA GLU A 258 -12.50 -10.34 -25.98
C GLU A 258 -13.17 -9.05 -26.52
N ARG A 259 -13.44 -8.10 -25.64
CA ARG A 259 -14.02 -6.82 -26.01
C ARG A 259 -13.05 -5.98 -26.83
N VAL A 260 -11.78 -5.89 -26.42
CA VAL A 260 -10.69 -5.21 -27.16
C VAL A 260 -10.64 -5.72 -28.62
N LYS A 261 -10.67 -7.04 -28.79
CA LYS A 261 -10.63 -7.68 -30.12
C LYS A 261 -11.90 -7.39 -30.92
N ARG A 262 -13.08 -7.53 -30.32
CA ARG A 262 -14.36 -7.31 -30.97
C ARG A 262 -14.55 -5.86 -31.43
N GLU A 263 -14.10 -4.88 -30.65
CA GLU A 263 -14.26 -3.47 -30.91
C GLU A 263 -13.11 -2.87 -31.74
N GLY A 264 -12.11 -3.67 -32.11
CA GLY A 264 -11.01 -3.25 -32.95
C GLY A 264 -10.11 -2.19 -32.28
N ILE A 265 -9.97 -2.26 -30.98
CA ILE A 265 -9.14 -1.32 -30.19
C ILE A 265 -7.69 -1.39 -30.68
N GLN A 266 -7.06 -0.24 -30.84
CA GLN A 266 -5.68 -0.11 -31.31
C GLN A 266 -4.73 0.38 -30.22
N ASN A 267 -5.26 1.01 -29.18
CA ASN A 267 -4.47 1.55 -28.07
C ASN A 267 -5.07 1.06 -26.75
N LEU A 268 -4.23 0.45 -25.90
CA LEU A 268 -4.66 -0.08 -24.60
C LEU A 268 -3.91 0.63 -23.49
N ILE A 269 -4.67 1.26 -22.61
CA ILE A 269 -4.16 1.82 -21.35
C ILE A 269 -4.44 0.79 -20.26
N ILE A 270 -3.41 0.31 -19.59
CA ILE A 270 -3.52 -0.55 -18.39
C ILE A 270 -3.25 0.37 -17.19
N ASP A 271 -4.28 0.66 -16.42
CA ASP A 271 -4.18 1.59 -15.29
C ASP A 271 -3.93 0.83 -14.01
N LEU A 272 -2.73 0.98 -13.46
CA LEU A 272 -2.28 0.38 -12.20
C LEU A 272 -1.97 1.43 -11.13
N ARG A 273 -2.42 2.67 -11.31
CA ARG A 273 -2.08 3.75 -10.38
C ARG A 273 -2.54 3.48 -8.94
N GLU A 274 -3.67 2.80 -8.78
CA GLU A 274 -4.24 2.44 -7.48
C GLU A 274 -3.91 1.00 -7.05
N ASN A 275 -3.08 0.28 -7.81
CA ASN A 275 -2.80 -1.15 -7.58
C ASN A 275 -1.67 -1.34 -6.57
N GLY A 276 -2.02 -1.75 -5.35
CA GLY A 276 -1.06 -2.06 -4.28
C GLY A 276 -0.35 -3.41 -4.42
N GLY A 277 -0.58 -4.14 -5.52
CA GLY A 277 0.06 -5.43 -5.75
C GLY A 277 -0.83 -6.63 -5.42
N GLY A 278 -0.18 -7.72 -5.04
CA GLY A 278 -0.82 -9.01 -4.74
C GLY A 278 -0.06 -10.18 -5.35
N ASP A 279 -0.76 -11.03 -6.10
CA ASP A 279 -0.19 -12.27 -6.67
C ASP A 279 0.41 -12.00 -8.05
N SER A 280 1.72 -12.16 -8.17
CA SER A 280 2.44 -11.99 -9.43
C SER A 280 1.98 -12.94 -10.54
N ARG A 281 1.31 -14.06 -10.21
CA ARG A 281 0.72 -14.96 -11.22
C ARG A 281 -0.42 -14.30 -11.99
N ILE A 282 -1.11 -13.33 -11.39
CA ILE A 282 -2.14 -12.53 -12.08
C ILE A 282 -1.46 -11.56 -13.06
N ALA A 283 -0.38 -10.92 -12.63
CA ALA A 283 0.45 -10.08 -13.51
C ALA A 283 0.98 -10.87 -14.72
N GLU A 284 1.44 -12.12 -14.51
CA GLU A 284 1.86 -13.01 -15.60
C GLU A 284 0.69 -13.38 -16.54
N TYR A 285 -0.50 -13.60 -15.96
CA TYR A 285 -1.68 -13.89 -16.77
C TYR A 285 -2.02 -12.69 -17.67
N LEU A 286 -2.03 -11.48 -17.12
CA LEU A 286 -2.25 -10.25 -17.90
C LEU A 286 -1.18 -10.09 -19.00
N TYR A 287 0.10 -10.37 -18.68
CA TYR A 287 1.20 -10.31 -19.66
C TYR A 287 0.90 -11.17 -20.90
N SER A 288 0.31 -12.37 -20.74
CA SER A 288 0.02 -13.28 -21.85
C SER A 288 -0.97 -12.72 -22.89
N PHE A 289 -1.71 -11.67 -22.55
CA PHE A 289 -2.62 -10.97 -23.47
C PHE A 289 -1.96 -9.82 -24.20
N ILE A 290 -0.80 -9.36 -23.75
CA ILE A 290 -0.15 -8.16 -24.31
C ILE A 290 1.21 -8.47 -24.96
N SER A 291 1.74 -9.69 -24.80
CA SER A 291 3.02 -10.03 -25.42
C SER A 291 3.23 -11.53 -25.53
N ASP A 292 3.80 -11.96 -26.65
CA ASP A 292 4.28 -13.32 -26.86
C ASP A 292 5.82 -13.43 -26.68
N LYS A 293 6.46 -12.34 -26.34
CA LYS A 293 7.93 -12.32 -26.10
C LYS A 293 8.27 -13.13 -24.85
N PRO A 294 9.40 -13.86 -24.86
CA PRO A 294 9.89 -14.49 -23.64
C PRO A 294 10.10 -13.48 -22.53
N TYR A 295 9.72 -13.85 -21.32
CA TYR A 295 9.74 -12.96 -20.14
C TYR A 295 10.18 -13.69 -18.88
N ARG A 296 10.47 -12.91 -17.87
CA ARG A 296 10.56 -13.30 -16.45
C ARG A 296 10.07 -12.10 -15.65
N ILE A 297 9.44 -12.32 -14.50
CA ILE A 297 9.08 -11.20 -13.62
C ILE A 297 10.34 -10.73 -12.89
N TYR A 298 11.12 -11.70 -12.38
CA TYR A 298 12.34 -11.43 -11.60
C TYR A 298 13.53 -12.12 -12.25
N ALA A 299 14.66 -11.43 -12.31
CA ALA A 299 15.94 -12.02 -12.72
C ALA A 299 16.48 -12.96 -11.63
N GLU A 300 16.38 -12.52 -10.38
CA GLU A 300 16.77 -13.31 -9.21
C GLU A 300 15.73 -13.18 -8.10
N VAL A 301 15.62 -14.21 -7.28
CA VAL A 301 14.85 -14.20 -6.03
C VAL A 301 15.75 -14.74 -4.92
N HIS A 302 16.04 -13.90 -3.94
CA HIS A 302 16.78 -14.31 -2.74
C HIS A 302 15.75 -14.67 -1.67
N VAL A 303 15.82 -15.88 -1.12
CA VAL A 303 14.84 -16.37 -0.14
C VAL A 303 15.59 -16.69 1.15
N LYS A 304 15.17 -16.07 2.26
CA LYS A 304 15.69 -16.42 3.58
C LYS A 304 14.77 -17.46 4.23
N TYR A 305 15.35 -18.59 4.59
CA TYR A 305 14.63 -19.74 5.13
C TYR A 305 14.76 -19.80 6.65
N SER A 306 14.12 -18.88 7.35
CA SER A 306 13.94 -18.99 8.80
C SER A 306 13.01 -20.15 9.13
N ASP A 307 12.98 -20.61 10.39
CA ASP A 307 12.03 -21.65 10.83
C ASP A 307 10.57 -21.23 10.55
N ASP A 308 10.25 -19.95 10.71
CA ASP A 308 8.92 -19.42 10.40
C ASP A 308 8.62 -19.52 8.89
N ALA A 309 9.58 -19.16 8.04
CA ALA A 309 9.42 -19.23 6.58
C ALA A 309 9.31 -20.70 6.11
N ILE A 310 10.10 -21.60 6.70
CA ILE A 310 10.04 -23.06 6.43
C ILE A 310 8.63 -23.58 6.74
N ARG A 311 8.08 -23.21 7.90
CA ARG A 311 6.71 -23.61 8.29
C ARG A 311 5.67 -23.04 7.32
N LYS A 312 5.75 -21.75 7.00
CA LYS A 312 4.82 -21.07 6.08
C LYS A 312 4.81 -21.71 4.69
N LEU A 313 6.00 -22.07 4.19
CA LEU A 313 6.17 -22.60 2.83
C LEU A 313 5.95 -24.10 2.71
N UNK A 314 5.97 -24.86 3.95
CA UNK A 314 5.77 -26.02 3.95
C UNK A 314 6.73 -26.82 3.40
N ILE A 315 7.93 -26.37 3.63
CA ILE A 315 9.11 -27.02 3.04
C ILE A 315 9.28 -28.45 3.56
N UNK A 316 9.29 -29.16 2.82
CA UNK A 316 9.42 -30.36 3.02
C UNK A 316 10.54 -30.98 2.41
N ASP A 317 11.36 -30.50 1.50
CA ASP A 317 12.50 -31.05 0.76
C ASP A 317 13.68 -31.35 1.68
N PRO A 318 14.07 -32.63 1.82
CA PRO A 318 15.15 -33.00 2.76
C PRO A 318 16.51 -32.40 2.38
N LEU A 319 16.81 -32.26 1.10
CA LEU A 319 18.08 -31.68 0.63
C LEU A 319 18.11 -30.17 0.95
N LEU A 320 17.02 -29.48 0.72
CA LEU A 320 16.89 -28.06 1.08
C LEU A 320 17.04 -27.86 2.59
N LEU A 321 16.35 -28.68 3.39
CA LEU A 321 16.45 -28.63 4.86
C LEU A 321 17.89 -28.92 5.34
N PHE A 322 18.57 -29.88 4.73
CA PHE A 322 19.99 -30.17 5.03
C PHE A 322 20.86 -28.93 4.75
N ARG A 323 20.66 -28.29 3.58
CA ARG A 323 21.41 -27.08 3.24
C ARG A 323 21.18 -25.97 4.27
N ILE A 324 19.94 -25.75 4.65
CA ILE A 324 19.57 -24.69 5.59
C ILE A 324 20.11 -25.00 7.00
N LYS A 325 19.74 -26.17 7.55
CA LYS A 325 19.97 -26.48 8.98
C LYS A 325 21.36 -26.97 9.28
N VAL A 326 21.96 -27.74 8.38
CA VAL A 326 23.28 -28.34 8.60
C VAL A 326 24.41 -27.49 8.01
N LEU A 327 24.25 -27.02 6.77
CA LEU A 327 25.25 -26.18 6.12
C LEU A 327 25.12 -24.70 6.46
N LYS A 328 24.10 -24.32 7.25
CA LYS A 328 23.82 -22.92 7.65
C LYS A 328 23.65 -21.97 6.46
N GLN A 329 23.17 -22.50 5.34
CA GLN A 329 22.89 -21.70 4.13
C GLN A 329 21.45 -21.19 4.19
N GLU A 330 21.19 -20.24 5.07
CA GLU A 330 19.83 -19.74 5.34
C GLU A 330 19.26 -18.93 4.17
N THR A 331 20.09 -18.24 3.39
CA THR A 331 19.66 -17.48 2.21
C THR A 331 20.08 -18.22 0.94
N ILE A 332 19.09 -18.46 0.05
CA ILE A 332 19.30 -19.13 -1.22
C ILE A 332 18.87 -18.21 -2.36
N VAL A 333 19.70 -18.08 -3.36
CA VAL A 333 19.43 -17.24 -4.55
C VAL A 333 18.97 -18.14 -5.71
N TYR A 334 17.77 -17.88 -6.19
CA TYR A 334 17.20 -18.52 -7.38
C TYR A 334 17.34 -17.57 -8.56
N ARG A 335 17.99 -18.04 -9.63
CA ARG A 335 18.15 -17.28 -10.88
C ARG A 335 17.15 -17.77 -11.91
N ASN A 336 16.38 -16.85 -12.47
CA ASN A 336 15.30 -17.17 -13.41
C ASN A 336 15.72 -16.88 -14.86
N SER A 337 15.60 -17.90 -15.70
CA SER A 337 15.72 -17.71 -17.15
C SER A 337 14.41 -17.16 -17.73
N LEU A 338 14.49 -16.63 -18.94
CA LEU A 338 13.28 -16.20 -19.67
C LEU A 338 12.45 -17.43 -20.02
N LYS A 339 11.14 -17.31 -19.84
CA LYS A 339 10.15 -18.34 -20.24
C LYS A 339 9.19 -17.76 -21.27
N LYS A 340 8.67 -18.60 -22.16
CA LYS A 340 7.67 -18.15 -23.13
C LYS A 340 6.30 -18.06 -22.44
N PRO A 341 5.50 -17.04 -22.76
CA PRO A 341 4.12 -17.00 -22.28
C PRO A 341 3.30 -18.10 -22.95
N LYS A 342 2.18 -18.46 -22.34
CA LYS A 342 1.21 -19.37 -22.95
C LYS A 342 0.63 -18.70 -24.19
N LYS A 343 0.42 -19.50 -25.27
CA LYS A 343 -0.23 -19.00 -26.47
C LYS A 343 -1.62 -18.46 -26.12
N ASN A 344 -1.95 -17.30 -26.66
CA ASN A 344 -3.21 -16.63 -26.38
C ASN A 344 -3.83 -16.12 -27.69
N ASP A 345 -5.03 -16.60 -28.02
CA ASP A 345 -5.73 -16.21 -29.24
C ASP A 345 -6.35 -14.79 -29.13
N LEU A 346 -6.27 -14.19 -27.96
CA LEU A 346 -6.69 -12.81 -27.67
C LEU A 346 -5.48 -11.87 -27.55
N LEU A 347 -4.31 -12.26 -28.06
CA LEU A 347 -3.09 -11.44 -28.01
C LEU A 347 -3.35 -10.08 -28.68
N PHE A 348 -3.11 -9.01 -27.94
CA PHE A 348 -3.24 -7.63 -28.42
C PHE A 348 -1.94 -7.20 -29.11
N ASN A 349 -2.08 -6.60 -30.28
CA ASN A 349 -0.94 -6.18 -31.11
C ASN A 349 -0.87 -4.67 -31.35
N GLY A 350 -1.63 -3.88 -30.58
CA GLY A 350 -1.62 -2.41 -30.68
C GLY A 350 -0.62 -1.76 -29.73
N ASN A 351 -0.78 -0.47 -29.57
CA ASN A 351 0.05 0.32 -28.64
C ASN A 351 -0.41 0.07 -27.19
N ILE A 352 0.55 -0.10 -26.29
CA ILE A 352 0.27 -0.38 -24.88
C ILE A 352 0.89 0.71 -24.00
N PHE A 353 0.07 1.26 -23.14
CA PHE A 353 0.47 2.25 -22.13
C PHE A 353 0.15 1.67 -20.74
N VAL A 354 1.07 1.79 -19.79
CA VAL A 354 0.82 1.40 -18.40
C VAL A 354 0.87 2.66 -17.56
N LEU A 355 -0.26 2.98 -16.90
CA LEU A 355 -0.29 4.11 -15.98
C LEU A 355 0.20 3.66 -14.61
N THR A 356 1.15 4.41 -14.07
CA THR A 356 1.73 4.16 -12.74
C THR A 356 1.59 5.39 -11.84
N GLY A 357 1.57 5.16 -10.54
CA GLY A 357 1.48 6.21 -9.53
C GLY A 357 2.13 5.80 -8.22
N SER A 358 2.05 6.68 -7.25
CA SER A 358 2.66 6.49 -5.94
C SER A 358 2.06 5.31 -5.15
N GLN A 359 0.90 4.78 -5.56
CA GLN A 359 0.34 3.56 -4.97
C GLN A 359 0.68 2.30 -5.77
N THR A 360 1.22 2.40 -7.00
CA THR A 360 1.67 1.21 -7.74
C THR A 360 2.78 0.53 -6.94
N PHE A 361 2.49 -0.68 -6.39
CA PHE A 361 3.36 -1.30 -5.39
C PHE A 361 3.45 -2.81 -5.61
N SER A 362 4.55 -3.44 -5.18
CA SER A 362 4.72 -4.90 -5.17
C SER A 362 4.46 -5.49 -6.57
N ALA A 363 3.61 -6.52 -6.73
CA ALA A 363 3.34 -7.18 -8.03
C ALA A 363 2.89 -6.21 -9.14
N ALA A 364 2.29 -5.06 -8.81
CA ALA A 364 1.96 -4.04 -9.80
C ALA A 364 3.22 -3.30 -10.29
N THR A 365 4.15 -3.00 -9.37
CA THR A 365 5.48 -2.47 -9.73
C THR A 365 6.24 -3.48 -10.58
N ASP A 366 6.18 -4.78 -10.20
CA ASP A 366 6.84 -5.86 -10.96
C ASP A 366 6.34 -5.92 -12.40
N PHE A 367 5.02 -5.79 -12.59
CA PHE A 367 4.41 -5.77 -13.94
C PHE A 367 4.90 -4.55 -14.73
N ALA A 368 4.88 -3.36 -14.13
CA ALA A 368 5.37 -2.13 -14.77
C ALA A 368 6.86 -2.26 -15.13
N ALA A 369 7.68 -2.78 -14.20
CA ALA A 369 9.12 -3.02 -14.43
C ALA A 369 9.33 -4.01 -15.59
N MET A 370 8.60 -5.12 -15.58
CA MET A 370 8.69 -6.14 -16.62
C MET A 370 8.32 -5.58 -18.01
N THR A 371 7.21 -4.84 -18.10
CA THR A 371 6.76 -4.29 -19.38
C THR A 371 7.71 -3.22 -19.89
N LYS A 372 8.30 -2.42 -19.00
CA LYS A 372 9.33 -1.42 -19.35
C LYS A 372 10.65 -2.09 -19.81
N ASP A 373 11.19 -3.00 -18.99
CA ASP A 373 12.49 -3.65 -19.25
C ASP A 373 12.46 -4.45 -20.56
N LEU A 374 11.32 -5.06 -20.90
CA LEU A 374 11.13 -5.83 -22.13
C LEU A 374 10.66 -4.96 -23.32
N LYS A 375 10.47 -3.65 -23.11
CA LYS A 375 10.00 -2.69 -24.12
C LYS A 375 8.67 -3.15 -24.73
N ILE A 376 7.71 -3.48 -23.87
CA ILE A 376 6.35 -3.93 -24.26
C ILE A 376 5.37 -2.74 -24.20
N ALA A 377 5.55 -1.84 -23.25
CA ALA A 377 4.63 -0.73 -23.00
C ALA A 377 5.39 0.57 -22.75
N THR A 378 4.72 1.69 -23.02
CA THR A 378 5.14 3.03 -22.58
C THR A 378 4.58 3.26 -21.18
N ILE A 379 5.43 3.57 -20.22
CA ILE A 379 5.01 3.86 -18.84
C ILE A 379 4.69 5.36 -18.73
N VAL A 380 3.49 5.68 -18.23
CA VAL A 380 3.00 7.07 -18.12
C VAL A 380 2.52 7.33 -16.69
N GLY A 381 2.79 8.51 -16.16
CA GLY A 381 2.34 8.92 -14.83
C GLY A 381 3.47 9.25 -13.88
N GLU A 382 3.41 8.72 -12.66
CA GLU A 382 4.44 8.94 -11.64
C GLU A 382 5.33 7.70 -11.48
N GLU A 383 6.53 7.91 -10.92
CA GLU A 383 7.38 6.79 -10.47
C GLU A 383 6.58 5.93 -9.49
N THR A 384 6.66 4.60 -9.63
CA THR A 384 5.93 3.69 -8.74
C THR A 384 6.32 3.89 -7.27
N GLY A 385 5.36 3.66 -6.37
CA GLY A 385 5.61 3.72 -4.93
C GLY A 385 6.48 2.58 -4.43
N GLY A 386 6.40 1.41 -5.08
CA GLY A 386 7.32 0.31 -4.81
C GLY A 386 8.63 0.46 -5.58
N LEU A 387 9.72 -0.07 -5.03
CA LEU A 387 10.99 -0.22 -5.76
C LEU A 387 10.85 -1.33 -6.81
N ALA A 388 11.50 -1.17 -7.95
CA ALA A 388 11.49 -2.16 -9.03
C ALA A 388 12.28 -3.43 -8.69
N SER A 389 13.29 -3.32 -7.82
CA SER A 389 13.90 -4.43 -7.09
C SER A 389 13.59 -4.21 -5.61
N SER A 390 12.90 -5.13 -4.96
CA SER A 390 12.29 -4.87 -3.64
C SER A 390 12.31 -6.08 -2.74
N TYR A 391 12.20 -5.84 -1.44
CA TYR A 391 11.83 -6.87 -0.46
C TYR A 391 10.35 -7.20 -0.62
N GLY A 392 9.94 -8.37 -0.14
CA GLY A 392 8.54 -8.76 -0.22
C GLY A 392 8.26 -10.19 0.20
N ASP A 393 7.09 -10.66 -0.17
CA ASP A 393 6.53 -11.94 0.26
C ASP A 393 6.49 -12.01 1.79
N VAL A 394 5.48 -11.35 2.35
CA VAL A 394 5.36 -11.05 3.79
C VAL A 394 5.03 -12.30 4.59
N LEU A 395 5.78 -12.53 5.66
CA LEU A 395 5.44 -13.51 6.69
C LEU A 395 4.62 -12.79 7.78
N PRO A 396 3.33 -13.14 7.94
CA PRO A 396 2.53 -12.51 9.00
C PRO A 396 2.78 -13.18 10.35
N LEU A 397 3.00 -12.38 11.36
CA LEU A 397 3.24 -12.78 12.73
C LEU A 397 2.31 -11.98 13.67
N THR A 398 1.99 -12.51 14.83
CA THR A 398 1.20 -11.82 15.85
C THR A 398 2.05 -11.65 17.10
N LEU A 399 2.09 -10.45 17.65
CA LEU A 399 2.83 -10.16 18.88
C LEU A 399 2.17 -10.88 20.06
N PRO A 400 2.96 -11.48 20.97
CA PRO A 400 2.42 -12.36 21.99
C PRO A 400 1.54 -11.68 23.04
N ASN A 401 1.75 -10.42 23.35
CA ASN A 401 1.01 -9.73 24.41
C ASN A 401 -0.05 -8.77 23.84
N THR A 402 0.35 -7.83 22.97
CA THR A 402 -0.57 -6.82 22.42
C THR A 402 -1.47 -7.34 21.30
N GLY A 403 -1.13 -8.49 20.67
CA GLY A 403 -1.88 -9.03 19.54
C GLY A 403 -1.69 -8.26 18.23
N LEU A 404 -0.84 -7.24 18.20
CA LEU A 404 -0.55 -6.46 16.99
C LEU A 404 0.03 -7.36 15.88
N ARG A 405 -0.24 -7.02 14.62
CA ARG A 405 0.23 -7.81 13.46
C ARG A 405 1.55 -7.26 12.93
N LEU A 406 2.57 -8.11 12.92
CA LEU A 406 3.89 -7.82 12.33
C LEU A 406 4.01 -8.56 11.00
N GLY A 407 4.21 -7.80 9.91
CA GLY A 407 4.58 -8.37 8.62
C GLY A 407 6.09 -8.24 8.42
N VAL A 408 6.77 -9.31 7.97
CA VAL A 408 8.21 -9.28 7.71
C VAL A 408 8.51 -9.90 6.35
N SER A 409 9.23 -9.17 5.50
CA SER A 409 9.69 -9.65 4.19
C SER A 409 10.72 -10.77 4.36
N PHE A 410 10.51 -11.92 3.68
CA PHE A 410 11.51 -13.00 3.72
C PHE A 410 12.14 -13.29 2.35
N LYS A 411 11.81 -12.45 1.33
CA LYS A 411 12.41 -12.53 0.02
C LYS A 411 12.92 -11.17 -0.44
N TYR A 412 13.89 -11.19 -1.32
CA TYR A 412 14.32 -10.03 -2.11
C TYR A 412 14.21 -10.39 -3.59
N PHE A 413 13.56 -9.53 -4.35
CA PHE A 413 13.27 -9.73 -5.77
C PHE A 413 14.07 -8.74 -6.60
N VAL A 414 14.89 -9.26 -7.52
CA VAL A 414 15.62 -8.43 -8.50
C VAL A 414 14.77 -8.34 -9.76
N ARG A 415 14.48 -7.12 -10.19
CA ARG A 415 13.62 -6.83 -11.34
C ARG A 415 14.01 -7.60 -12.61
N CYS A 416 13.09 -7.67 -13.57
CA CYS A 416 13.21 -8.40 -14.84
C CYS A 416 14.55 -8.15 -15.56
N GLY A 417 15.00 -6.89 -15.61
CA GLY A 417 16.25 -6.48 -16.27
C GLY A 417 17.54 -6.99 -15.62
N GLY A 418 17.47 -7.48 -14.38
CA GLY A 418 18.63 -8.03 -13.68
C GLY A 418 19.55 -6.98 -13.04
N PHE A 419 19.01 -5.81 -12.73
CA PHE A 419 19.76 -4.74 -12.05
C PHE A 419 18.94 -4.17 -10.89
N ASP A 420 19.58 -3.40 -10.04
CA ASP A 420 18.95 -2.76 -8.90
C ASP A 420 19.47 -1.32 -8.77
N ASP A 421 18.66 -0.37 -9.20
CA ASP A 421 18.96 1.07 -9.17
C ASP A 421 18.41 1.76 -7.93
N LYS A 422 17.80 0.98 -7.01
CA LYS A 422 17.16 1.50 -5.78
C LYS A 422 16.06 2.53 -6.08
N ARG A 423 15.40 2.36 -7.23
CA ARG A 423 14.33 3.25 -7.69
C ARG A 423 13.06 2.44 -7.96
N GLY A 424 11.93 3.12 -7.94
CA GLY A 424 10.70 2.61 -8.53
C GLY A 424 10.82 2.57 -10.06
N VAL A 425 9.76 2.18 -10.73
CA VAL A 425 9.71 2.25 -12.20
C VAL A 425 9.49 3.71 -12.59
N ILE A 426 10.52 4.33 -13.14
CA ILE A 426 10.45 5.73 -13.61
C ILE A 426 9.63 5.73 -14.90
N PRO A 427 8.56 6.54 -15.01
CA PRO A 427 7.77 6.58 -16.25
C PRO A 427 8.58 7.14 -17.44
N ASP A 428 8.17 6.78 -18.65
CA ASP A 428 8.70 7.33 -19.89
C ASP A 428 8.11 8.72 -20.14
N VAL A 429 6.87 8.94 -19.68
CA VAL A 429 6.17 10.24 -19.75
C VAL A 429 5.70 10.58 -18.33
N VAL A 430 6.36 11.56 -17.72
CA VAL A 430 6.07 11.97 -16.34
C VAL A 430 4.84 12.88 -16.30
N ILE A 431 3.80 12.45 -15.61
CA ILE A 431 2.58 13.24 -15.34
C ILE A 431 2.31 13.14 -13.84
N ARG A 432 2.35 14.25 -13.15
CA ARG A 432 2.06 14.30 -11.70
C ARG A 432 0.57 14.50 -11.46
N ALA A 433 0.03 13.76 -10.51
CA ALA A 433 -1.36 13.92 -10.10
C ALA A 433 -1.53 15.28 -9.39
N ASP A 434 -2.54 16.03 -9.81
CA ASP A 434 -2.93 17.30 -9.18
C ASP A 434 -4.26 17.08 -8.45
N PRO A 435 -4.32 17.24 -7.12
CA PRO A 435 -5.56 17.03 -6.36
C PRO A 435 -6.75 17.87 -6.86
N HIS A 436 -6.50 19.08 -7.36
CA HIS A 436 -7.58 19.91 -7.90
C HIS A 436 -8.17 19.32 -9.19
N SER A 437 -7.30 18.84 -10.08
CA SER A 437 -7.75 18.21 -11.35
C SER A 437 -8.54 16.92 -11.06
N VAL A 438 -8.11 16.15 -10.09
CA VAL A 438 -8.80 14.90 -9.66
C VAL A 438 -10.24 15.23 -9.22
N LEU A 439 -10.42 16.24 -8.38
CA LEU A 439 -11.76 16.65 -7.91
C LEU A 439 -12.64 17.19 -9.03
N GLN A 440 -12.04 17.72 -10.12
CA GLN A 440 -12.77 18.16 -11.30
C GLN A 440 -13.04 17.03 -12.30
N GLY A 441 -12.62 15.81 -12.00
CA GLY A 441 -12.78 14.64 -12.87
C GLY A 441 -11.86 14.68 -14.09
N VAL A 442 -10.75 15.43 -14.04
CA VAL A 442 -9.79 15.54 -15.15
C VAL A 442 -8.64 14.56 -14.93
N ASP A 443 -8.54 13.57 -15.79
CA ASP A 443 -7.46 12.58 -15.75
C ASP A 443 -6.32 13.00 -16.70
N GLN A 444 -5.34 13.71 -16.15
CA GLN A 444 -4.20 14.26 -16.91
C GLN A 444 -3.35 13.16 -17.56
N ALA A 445 -3.20 11.99 -16.91
CA ALA A 445 -2.39 10.89 -17.46
C ALA A 445 -3.11 10.25 -18.67
N VAL A 446 -4.41 10.03 -18.57
CA VAL A 446 -5.20 9.53 -19.71
C VAL A 446 -5.16 10.55 -20.86
N GLN A 447 -5.31 11.85 -20.55
CA GLN A 447 -5.24 12.91 -21.59
C GLN A 447 -3.88 12.89 -22.29
N ALA A 448 -2.78 12.75 -21.54
CA ALA A 448 -1.43 12.69 -22.12
C ALA A 448 -1.30 11.50 -23.09
N VAL A 449 -1.83 10.33 -22.71
CA VAL A 449 -1.83 9.16 -23.62
C VAL A 449 -2.62 9.47 -24.89
N LEU A 450 -3.81 10.06 -24.77
CA LEU A 450 -4.63 10.41 -25.95
C LEU A 450 -3.92 11.41 -26.88
N GLU A 451 -3.12 12.33 -26.34
CA GLU A 451 -2.32 13.26 -27.13
C GLU A 451 -1.18 12.54 -27.88
N ILE A 452 -0.50 11.58 -27.21
CA ILE A 452 0.53 10.75 -27.84
C ILE A 452 -0.09 9.97 -29.03
N VAL A 453 -1.21 9.30 -28.80
CA VAL A 453 -1.92 8.53 -29.85
C VAL A 453 -2.27 9.42 -31.05
N ARG A 454 -2.86 10.59 -30.80
CA ARG A 454 -3.21 11.53 -31.88
C ARG A 454 -1.99 12.01 -32.67
N SER A 455 -0.86 12.24 -32.01
CA SER A 455 0.37 12.69 -32.67
C SER A 455 0.94 11.60 -33.58
N ASP A 456 0.91 10.33 -33.12
CA ASP A 456 1.38 9.19 -33.90
C ASP A 456 0.49 8.93 -35.14
N ASP A 457 -0.81 9.07 -35.02
CA ASP A 457 -1.73 8.91 -36.15
C ASP A 457 -1.50 9.99 -37.21
N ARG A 458 -1.35 11.26 -36.82
CA ARG A 458 -1.00 12.35 -37.73
C ARG A 458 0.36 12.09 -38.43
N ALA A 459 1.32 11.52 -37.73
CA ALA A 459 2.64 11.19 -38.31
C ALA A 459 2.52 10.06 -39.34
N LYS A 460 1.64 9.08 -39.13
CA LYS A 460 1.36 7.99 -40.10
C LYS A 460 0.66 8.52 -41.34
N GLU A 461 -0.32 9.44 -41.19
CA GLU A 461 -1.06 10.04 -42.31
C GLU A 461 -0.21 10.89 -43.25
N ARG A 462 0.91 11.43 -42.71
CA ARG A 462 1.85 12.28 -43.49
C ARG A 462 2.93 11.48 -44.25
N ARG A 463 3.00 10.15 -44.04
CA ARG A 463 3.94 9.23 -44.73
C ARG A 463 3.24 8.48 -45.84
#